data_0014ba88a760d5c2cd94fc806c5b3d85
#
_entry.id   0014ba88a760d5c2cd94fc806c5b3d85
#
_cell.length_a   1.000
_cell.length_b   1.000
_cell.length_c   1.000
_cell.angle_alpha   90.00
_cell.angle_beta   90.00
_cell.angle_gamma   90.00
#
_symmetry.space_group_name_H-M   'P 1'
#
loop_
_entity.id
_entity.type
_entity.pdbx_description
1 polymer ?
#
loop_
_entity_poly.entity_id
_entity_poly.type
_entity_poly.pdbx_seq_one_letter_code
_entity_poly.pdbx_strand_id
1 'polypeptide(L)'
;VTWPSAFFNVADMLYRQFGDDSAIRAHYPAMKRWMEHMEETTMKDYIMTKDQYGDWCMPPESQELIHSKDPSRKTDGAILSTTVYYDLLNKMIGFARICGQDADIPGYESLAAKMKAAYNARFFNEETAEYGNNTVTANILSLRLGLVPEGYEEKVFNNIVKKTEGDFNGHVSTGVLGIQHLMRGLTEYGRVDMAYKILTNETYPSWGYMIKNGATTIWELWNGDTADPAMNSANHVMLLGDLLIWYYENLAGIKCAPDAVGFKKLVMAPVFPDGLDEVSASYGSVYGEIKSAWTKKDGNFGWDITLPGNTSAIVRIPKKYNVTVGKQPGVLRVSATEEYMEIEIGSGSYHFGK
;
A
#
# COMPACT_ATOMS: atom_id res chain seq x y z
N VAL A 1 -13.03 -14.52 3.17
CA VAL A 1 -11.99 -13.87 4.01
C VAL A 1 -11.84 -12.40 3.64
N THR A 2 -11.77 -12.06 2.37
CA THR A 2 -11.36 -10.74 1.86
C THR A 2 -12.22 -9.58 2.36
N TRP A 3 -13.53 -9.59 2.17
CA TRP A 3 -14.42 -8.49 2.62
C TRP A 3 -14.53 -8.37 4.15
N PRO A 4 -14.75 -9.46 4.91
CA PRO A 4 -14.79 -9.36 6.37
C PRO A 4 -13.50 -8.91 7.03
N SER A 5 -12.37 -8.91 6.33
CA SER A 5 -11.10 -8.34 6.83
C SER A 5 -11.22 -6.87 7.22
N ALA A 6 -12.21 -6.15 6.70
CA ALA A 6 -12.51 -4.76 7.09
C ALA A 6 -12.65 -4.59 8.61
N PHE A 7 -13.18 -5.58 9.31
CA PHE A 7 -13.31 -5.56 10.77
C PHE A 7 -11.96 -5.38 11.49
N PHE A 8 -10.91 -5.98 10.96
CA PHE A 8 -9.55 -5.86 11.48
C PHE A 8 -8.85 -4.61 10.93
N ASN A 9 -8.99 -4.37 9.63
CA ASN A 9 -8.31 -3.28 8.95
C ASN A 9 -8.76 -1.90 9.45
N VAL A 10 -10.04 -1.73 9.78
CA VAL A 10 -10.56 -0.48 10.37
C VAL A 10 -9.99 -0.27 11.76
N ALA A 11 -9.90 -1.32 12.60
CA ALA A 11 -9.32 -1.21 13.93
C ALA A 11 -7.82 -0.88 13.88
N ASP A 12 -7.06 -1.53 12.96
CA ASP A 12 -5.65 -1.22 12.73
C ASP A 12 -5.46 0.22 12.23
N MET A 13 -6.32 0.67 11.32
CA MET A 13 -6.29 2.04 10.79
C MET A 13 -6.55 3.08 11.89
N LEU A 14 -7.55 2.89 12.75
CA LEU A 14 -7.82 3.78 13.88
C LEU A 14 -6.59 3.87 14.81
N TYR A 15 -5.97 2.73 15.09
CA TYR A 15 -4.77 2.70 15.91
C TYR A 15 -3.59 3.41 15.24
N ARG A 16 -3.29 3.08 13.98
CA ARG A 16 -2.12 3.66 13.28
C ARG A 16 -2.28 5.15 13.01
N GLN A 17 -3.47 5.58 12.57
CA GLN A 17 -3.70 6.97 12.17
C GLN A 17 -3.97 7.90 13.36
N PHE A 18 -4.60 7.41 14.41
CA PHE A 18 -5.07 8.23 15.52
C PHE A 18 -4.49 7.84 16.89
N GLY A 19 -3.80 6.71 16.99
CA GLY A 19 -3.37 6.16 18.27
C GLY A 19 -4.52 5.58 19.11
N ASP A 20 -5.71 5.40 18.50
CA ASP A 20 -6.90 4.89 19.18
C ASP A 20 -6.93 3.36 19.09
N ASP A 21 -6.63 2.70 20.21
CA ASP A 21 -6.65 1.25 20.35
C ASP A 21 -7.99 0.71 20.90
N SER A 22 -8.98 1.57 21.09
CA SER A 22 -10.26 1.22 21.73
C SER A 22 -11.02 0.13 20.97
N ALA A 23 -11.06 0.20 19.64
CA ALA A 23 -11.70 -0.80 18.79
C ALA A 23 -10.97 -2.17 18.88
N ILE A 24 -9.63 -2.16 18.93
CA ILE A 24 -8.84 -3.38 19.11
C ILE A 24 -9.18 -4.03 20.45
N ARG A 25 -9.12 -3.28 21.56
CA ARG A 25 -9.39 -3.78 22.91
C ARG A 25 -10.81 -4.30 23.07
N ALA A 26 -11.80 -3.55 22.55
CA ALA A 26 -13.20 -3.93 22.66
C ALA A 26 -13.54 -5.20 21.87
N HIS A 27 -12.88 -5.42 20.73
CA HIS A 27 -13.27 -6.46 19.78
C HIS A 27 -12.26 -7.61 19.62
N TYR A 28 -11.12 -7.58 20.31
CA TYR A 28 -10.12 -8.65 20.23
C TYR A 28 -10.70 -10.06 20.41
N PRO A 29 -11.56 -10.33 21.43
CA PRO A 29 -12.14 -11.67 21.57
C PRO A 29 -13.03 -12.08 20.41
N ALA A 30 -13.72 -11.14 19.75
CA ALA A 30 -14.54 -11.43 18.58
C ALA A 30 -13.67 -11.68 17.33
N MET A 31 -12.59 -10.91 17.17
CA MET A 31 -11.60 -11.10 16.11
C MET A 31 -10.94 -12.48 16.23
N LYS A 32 -10.52 -12.87 17.45
CA LYS A 32 -9.93 -14.18 17.72
C LYS A 32 -10.89 -15.31 17.33
N ARG A 33 -12.15 -15.27 17.79
CA ARG A 33 -13.16 -16.27 17.41
C ARG A 33 -13.41 -16.33 15.91
N TRP A 34 -13.38 -15.19 15.22
CA TRP A 34 -13.53 -15.17 13.78
C TRP A 34 -12.35 -15.83 13.07
N MET A 35 -11.11 -15.57 13.53
CA MET A 35 -9.92 -16.22 12.99
C MET A 35 -9.99 -17.75 13.18
N GLU A 36 -10.32 -18.21 14.38
CA GLU A 36 -10.50 -19.63 14.70
C GLU A 36 -11.58 -20.27 13.83
N HIS A 37 -12.74 -19.62 13.69
CA HIS A 37 -13.82 -20.09 12.81
C HIS A 37 -13.38 -20.22 11.34
N MET A 38 -12.63 -19.24 10.82
CA MET A 38 -12.15 -19.31 9.43
C MET A 38 -11.10 -20.42 9.25
N GLU A 39 -10.25 -20.64 10.25
CA GLU A 39 -9.31 -21.75 10.27
C GLU A 39 -10.05 -23.09 10.21
N GLU A 40 -11.04 -23.31 11.07
CA GLU A 40 -11.80 -24.56 11.15
C GLU A 40 -12.64 -24.85 9.88
N THR A 41 -13.23 -23.80 9.28
CA THR A 41 -14.24 -24.01 8.22
C THR A 41 -13.70 -23.81 6.80
N THR A 42 -12.58 -23.12 6.64
CA THR A 42 -12.10 -22.66 5.31
C THR A 42 -10.65 -23.08 5.03
N MET A 43 -9.84 -23.32 6.07
CA MET A 43 -8.45 -23.71 5.89
C MET A 43 -8.32 -25.21 5.64
N LYS A 44 -7.46 -25.57 4.69
CA LYS A 44 -7.00 -26.95 4.47
C LYS A 44 -5.50 -26.93 4.18
N ASP A 45 -4.74 -27.77 4.89
CA ASP A 45 -3.29 -27.85 4.73
C ASP A 45 -2.58 -26.47 4.79
N TYR A 46 -3.02 -25.62 5.72
CA TYR A 46 -2.55 -24.24 5.94
C TYR A 46 -2.83 -23.27 4.77
N ILE A 47 -3.74 -23.60 3.86
CA ILE A 47 -4.21 -22.76 2.76
C ILE A 47 -5.69 -22.47 2.94
N MET A 48 -6.07 -21.20 2.83
CA MET A 48 -7.48 -20.79 2.74
C MET A 48 -8.02 -21.22 1.38
N THR A 49 -9.04 -22.09 1.36
CA THR A 49 -9.37 -22.87 0.16
C THR A 49 -10.20 -22.11 -0.88
N LYS A 50 -10.81 -20.97 -0.52
CA LYS A 50 -11.69 -20.22 -1.44
C LYS A 50 -11.83 -18.76 -1.09
N ASP A 51 -12.03 -17.94 -2.12
CA ASP A 51 -12.59 -16.62 -2.06
C ASP A 51 -13.85 -16.56 -2.92
N GLN A 52 -14.84 -15.74 -2.51
CA GLN A 52 -16.12 -15.67 -3.20
C GLN A 52 -16.09 -14.68 -4.37
N TYR A 53 -15.37 -13.57 -4.23
CA TYR A 53 -15.46 -12.43 -5.15
C TYR A 53 -14.25 -12.30 -6.07
N GLY A 54 -13.10 -12.88 -5.72
CA GLY A 54 -11.87 -12.75 -6.47
C GLY A 54 -11.23 -11.36 -6.34
N ASP A 55 -10.33 -11.06 -7.25
CA ASP A 55 -9.78 -9.70 -7.43
C ASP A 55 -10.76 -8.90 -8.29
N TRP A 56 -11.85 -8.45 -7.65
CA TRP A 56 -12.99 -7.81 -8.29
C TRP A 56 -12.56 -6.61 -9.14
N CYS A 57 -13.21 -6.42 -10.29
CA CYS A 57 -12.94 -5.33 -11.23
C CYS A 57 -11.51 -5.31 -11.78
N MET A 58 -10.82 -6.45 -11.86
CA MET A 58 -9.56 -6.52 -12.59
C MET A 58 -9.79 -6.09 -14.06
N PRO A 59 -9.02 -5.11 -14.57
CA PRO A 59 -9.24 -4.60 -15.90
C PRO A 59 -8.94 -5.67 -16.95
N PRO A 60 -9.82 -5.85 -17.95
CA PRO A 60 -9.58 -6.70 -19.09
C PRO A 60 -8.68 -6.01 -20.12
N GLU A 61 -8.18 -6.76 -21.10
CA GLU A 61 -7.46 -6.20 -22.25
C GLU A 61 -8.38 -5.34 -23.12
N SER A 62 -9.68 -5.66 -23.16
CA SER A 62 -10.71 -4.87 -23.82
C SER A 62 -11.91 -4.66 -22.91
N GLN A 63 -12.71 -3.63 -23.20
CA GLN A 63 -13.90 -3.29 -22.44
C GLN A 63 -14.96 -4.40 -22.44
N GLU A 64 -15.03 -5.18 -23.54
CA GLU A 64 -16.00 -6.29 -23.65
C GLU A 64 -15.69 -7.45 -22.70
N LEU A 65 -14.45 -7.53 -22.22
CA LEU A 65 -14.00 -8.65 -21.37
C LEU A 65 -14.14 -8.38 -19.87
N ILE A 66 -14.78 -7.30 -19.46
CA ILE A 66 -14.82 -6.86 -18.06
C ILE A 66 -15.34 -7.93 -17.07
N HIS A 67 -16.26 -8.78 -17.52
CA HIS A 67 -16.74 -9.93 -16.78
C HIS A 67 -16.22 -11.26 -17.33
N SER A 68 -15.06 -11.24 -18.02
CA SER A 68 -14.43 -12.44 -18.54
C SER A 68 -14.26 -13.49 -17.46
N LYS A 69 -14.65 -14.73 -17.78
CA LYS A 69 -14.40 -15.90 -16.93
C LYS A 69 -13.09 -16.60 -17.25
N ASP A 70 -12.25 -16.01 -18.12
CA ASP A 70 -10.97 -16.57 -18.50
C ASP A 70 -10.08 -16.78 -17.26
N PRO A 71 -9.73 -18.02 -16.92
CA PRO A 71 -8.90 -18.29 -15.76
C PRO A 71 -7.51 -17.63 -15.81
N SER A 72 -6.96 -17.40 -16.99
CA SER A 72 -5.63 -16.77 -17.15
C SER A 72 -5.58 -15.32 -16.63
N ARG A 73 -6.75 -14.68 -16.49
CA ARG A 73 -6.88 -13.30 -16.01
C ARG A 73 -7.23 -13.20 -14.54
N LYS A 74 -7.63 -14.31 -13.92
CA LYS A 74 -8.11 -14.31 -12.54
C LYS A 74 -7.04 -14.84 -11.61
N THR A 75 -6.76 -14.06 -10.59
CA THR A 75 -5.98 -14.56 -9.46
C THR A 75 -6.76 -15.66 -8.74
N ASP A 76 -6.10 -16.78 -8.44
CA ASP A 76 -6.72 -17.89 -7.69
C ASP A 76 -7.27 -17.38 -6.36
N GLY A 77 -8.52 -17.71 -6.06
CA GLY A 77 -9.19 -17.33 -4.81
C GLY A 77 -8.47 -17.85 -3.57
N ALA A 78 -7.77 -18.99 -3.66
CA ALA A 78 -6.96 -19.49 -2.56
C ALA A 78 -5.70 -18.64 -2.32
N ILE A 79 -5.11 -18.05 -3.36
CA ILE A 79 -4.04 -17.04 -3.22
C ILE A 79 -4.58 -15.82 -2.48
N LEU A 80 -5.70 -15.26 -2.94
CA LEU A 80 -6.31 -14.05 -2.36
C LEU A 80 -6.68 -14.25 -0.89
N SER A 81 -7.41 -15.33 -0.59
CA SER A 81 -7.84 -15.60 0.78
C SER A 81 -6.67 -15.90 1.71
N THR A 82 -5.66 -16.64 1.24
CA THR A 82 -4.48 -16.99 2.06
C THR A 82 -3.64 -15.76 2.36
N THR A 83 -3.38 -14.90 1.39
CA THR A 83 -2.61 -13.67 1.60
C THR A 83 -3.29 -12.73 2.56
N VAL A 84 -4.61 -12.54 2.43
CA VAL A 84 -5.39 -11.70 3.35
C VAL A 84 -5.41 -12.30 4.76
N TYR A 85 -5.69 -13.59 4.90
CA TYR A 85 -5.70 -14.21 6.23
C TYR A 85 -4.32 -14.18 6.91
N TYR A 86 -3.25 -14.36 6.15
CA TYR A 86 -1.87 -14.22 6.63
C TYR A 86 -1.59 -12.79 7.14
N ASP A 87 -2.05 -11.76 6.44
CA ASP A 87 -1.96 -10.37 6.91
C ASP A 87 -2.74 -10.16 8.22
N LEU A 88 -3.94 -10.75 8.33
CA LEU A 88 -4.73 -10.68 9.56
C LEU A 88 -4.04 -11.38 10.74
N LEU A 89 -3.34 -12.50 10.53
CA LEU A 89 -2.53 -13.15 11.57
C LEU A 89 -1.44 -12.20 12.10
N ASN A 90 -0.74 -11.52 11.21
CA ASN A 90 0.27 -10.54 11.59
C ASN A 90 -0.32 -9.36 12.37
N LYS A 91 -1.52 -8.90 12.01
CA LYS A 91 -2.25 -7.88 12.78
C LYS A 91 -2.67 -8.40 14.16
N MET A 92 -3.15 -9.64 14.24
CA MET A 92 -3.54 -10.26 15.51
C MET A 92 -2.37 -10.40 16.49
N ILE A 93 -1.15 -10.64 16.02
CA ILE A 93 0.07 -10.59 16.85
C ILE A 93 0.25 -9.20 17.48
N GLY A 94 0.09 -8.14 16.68
CA GLY A 94 0.12 -6.76 17.19
C GLY A 94 -1.02 -6.45 18.17
N PHE A 95 -2.23 -6.89 17.85
CA PHE A 95 -3.41 -6.69 18.68
C PHE A 95 -3.32 -7.45 20.00
N ALA A 96 -2.76 -8.65 20.00
CA ALA A 96 -2.50 -9.42 21.21
C ALA A 96 -1.59 -8.65 22.19
N ARG A 97 -0.49 -8.04 21.69
CA ARG A 97 0.40 -7.19 22.50
C ARG A 97 -0.34 -5.98 23.07
N ILE A 98 -1.14 -5.29 22.27
CA ILE A 98 -1.95 -4.14 22.71
C ILE A 98 -2.93 -4.54 23.82
N CYS A 99 -3.52 -5.74 23.72
CA CYS A 99 -4.52 -6.26 24.66
C CYS A 99 -3.91 -6.98 25.87
N GLY A 100 -2.58 -7.17 25.91
CA GLY A 100 -1.93 -7.98 26.96
C GLY A 100 -2.27 -9.47 26.88
N GLN A 101 -2.55 -9.97 25.66
CA GLN A 101 -2.86 -11.37 25.38
C GLN A 101 -1.64 -12.09 24.79
N ASP A 102 -0.48 -11.92 25.41
CA ASP A 102 0.80 -12.42 24.90
C ASP A 102 0.83 -13.95 24.75
N ALA A 103 0.01 -14.67 25.52
CA ALA A 103 -0.14 -16.11 25.41
C ALA A 103 -0.66 -16.61 24.04
N ASP A 104 -1.36 -15.74 23.29
CA ASP A 104 -1.87 -16.07 21.95
C ASP A 104 -0.79 -15.94 20.86
N ILE A 105 0.25 -15.13 21.08
CA ILE A 105 1.25 -14.77 20.07
C ILE A 105 1.97 -15.99 19.50
N PRO A 106 2.51 -16.96 20.30
CA PRO A 106 3.21 -18.10 19.72
C PRO A 106 2.34 -18.95 18.79
N GLY A 107 1.02 -19.03 19.05
CA GLY A 107 0.06 -19.72 18.20
C GLY A 107 -0.06 -19.04 16.83
N TYR A 108 -0.23 -17.72 16.81
CA TYR A 108 -0.31 -16.94 15.56
C TYR A 108 0.99 -16.99 14.76
N GLU A 109 2.14 -16.83 15.40
CA GLU A 109 3.46 -16.92 14.76
C GLU A 109 3.70 -18.30 14.14
N SER A 110 3.37 -19.37 14.87
CA SER A 110 3.47 -20.75 14.38
C SER A 110 2.56 -20.99 13.18
N LEU A 111 1.31 -20.51 13.23
CA LEU A 111 0.37 -20.64 12.11
C LEU A 111 0.84 -19.85 10.89
N ALA A 112 1.29 -18.61 11.09
CA ALA A 112 1.81 -17.77 10.00
C ALA A 112 3.01 -18.42 9.30
N ALA A 113 3.95 -19.00 10.05
CA ALA A 113 5.09 -19.71 9.49
C ALA A 113 4.68 -20.94 8.65
N LYS A 114 3.73 -21.73 9.16
CA LYS A 114 3.19 -22.89 8.42
C LYS A 114 2.44 -22.48 7.17
N MET A 115 1.64 -21.42 7.24
CA MET A 115 0.94 -20.86 6.10
C MET A 115 1.91 -20.35 5.02
N LYS A 116 2.95 -19.61 5.41
CA LYS A 116 3.97 -19.12 4.45
C LYS A 116 4.66 -20.29 3.75
N ALA A 117 5.01 -21.36 4.48
CA ALA A 117 5.63 -22.55 3.91
C ALA A 117 4.69 -23.28 2.93
N ALA A 118 3.45 -23.54 3.34
CA ALA A 118 2.44 -24.19 2.50
C ALA A 118 2.08 -23.36 1.25
N TYR A 119 1.97 -22.03 1.42
CA TYR A 119 1.68 -21.08 0.34
C TYR A 119 2.75 -21.13 -0.75
N ASN A 120 4.03 -21.07 -0.36
CA ASN A 120 5.13 -21.14 -1.30
C ASN A 120 5.24 -22.52 -1.95
N ALA A 121 5.09 -23.61 -1.19
CA ALA A 121 5.10 -24.96 -1.74
C ALA A 121 4.01 -25.20 -2.79
N ARG A 122 2.86 -24.51 -2.67
CA ARG A 122 1.72 -24.67 -3.59
C ARG A 122 1.71 -23.71 -4.75
N PHE A 123 2.09 -22.47 -4.56
CA PHE A 123 1.82 -21.39 -5.52
C PHE A 123 3.08 -20.75 -6.11
N PHE A 124 4.24 -20.91 -5.48
CA PHE A 124 5.47 -20.29 -5.94
C PHE A 124 6.23 -21.19 -6.92
N ASN A 125 6.57 -20.63 -8.07
CA ASN A 125 7.46 -21.28 -9.04
C ASN A 125 8.87 -20.70 -8.89
N GLU A 126 9.83 -21.49 -8.41
CA GLU A 126 11.21 -21.05 -8.17
C GLU A 126 11.97 -20.72 -9.46
N GLU A 127 11.66 -21.38 -10.58
CA GLU A 127 12.35 -21.15 -11.85
C GLU A 127 11.99 -19.77 -12.45
N THR A 128 10.69 -19.43 -12.41
CA THR A 128 10.17 -18.18 -12.99
C THR A 128 9.99 -17.07 -11.96
N ALA A 129 10.06 -17.38 -10.66
CA ALA A 129 9.74 -16.49 -9.55
C ALA A 129 8.32 -15.91 -9.63
N GLU A 130 7.35 -16.74 -10.02
CA GLU A 130 5.96 -16.36 -10.23
C GLU A 130 5.03 -17.03 -9.22
N TYR A 131 3.94 -16.35 -8.87
CA TYR A 131 2.87 -16.90 -8.06
C TYR A 131 1.65 -17.29 -8.91
N GLY A 132 1.20 -18.54 -8.77
CA GLY A 132 0.01 -19.06 -9.45
C GLY A 132 0.10 -18.92 -10.97
N ASN A 133 -0.83 -18.20 -11.56
CA ASN A 133 -0.86 -17.87 -13.00
C ASN A 133 -0.16 -16.55 -13.35
N ASN A 134 0.71 -16.07 -12.49
CA ASN A 134 1.50 -14.84 -12.70
C ASN A 134 0.67 -13.56 -12.90
N THR A 135 -0.49 -13.43 -12.27
CA THR A 135 -1.19 -12.14 -12.26
C THR A 135 -0.39 -11.12 -11.44
N VAL A 136 -0.49 -9.84 -11.81
CA VAL A 136 0.15 -8.76 -11.03
C VAL A 136 -0.35 -8.78 -9.59
N THR A 137 -1.64 -9.04 -9.37
CA THR A 137 -2.24 -9.17 -8.04
C THR A 137 -1.60 -10.30 -7.22
N ALA A 138 -1.43 -11.49 -7.78
CA ALA A 138 -0.81 -12.61 -7.06
C ALA A 138 0.61 -12.26 -6.60
N ASN A 139 1.40 -11.68 -7.49
CA ASN A 139 2.78 -11.31 -7.20
C ASN A 139 2.88 -10.13 -6.21
N ILE A 140 2.07 -9.06 -6.39
CA ILE A 140 2.16 -7.88 -5.52
C ILE A 140 1.67 -8.16 -4.10
N LEU A 141 0.61 -8.95 -3.93
CA LEU A 141 0.15 -9.38 -2.61
C LEU A 141 1.19 -10.24 -1.91
N SER A 142 1.76 -11.24 -2.61
CA SER A 142 2.81 -12.08 -2.06
C SER A 142 4.03 -11.27 -1.62
N LEU A 143 4.44 -10.30 -2.43
CA LEU A 143 5.58 -9.44 -2.16
C LEU A 143 5.32 -8.50 -0.98
N ARG A 144 4.22 -7.74 -1.03
CA ARG A 144 3.88 -6.72 -0.05
C ARG A 144 3.52 -7.28 1.33
N LEU A 145 3.01 -8.49 1.38
CA LEU A 145 2.62 -9.15 2.62
C LEU A 145 3.72 -10.08 3.19
N GLY A 146 4.91 -10.05 2.60
CA GLY A 146 6.10 -10.75 3.12
C GLY A 146 6.07 -12.27 2.95
N LEU A 147 5.33 -12.78 1.96
CA LEU A 147 5.23 -14.22 1.68
C LEU A 147 6.37 -14.72 0.79
N VAL A 148 6.99 -13.86 0.00
CA VAL A 148 8.08 -14.23 -0.91
C VAL A 148 9.26 -14.85 -0.14
N PRO A 149 9.86 -15.94 -0.64
CA PRO A 149 11.09 -16.50 -0.07
C PRO A 149 12.24 -15.51 -0.17
N GLU A 150 13.11 -15.52 0.84
CA GLU A 150 14.30 -14.66 0.89
C GLU A 150 15.16 -14.80 -0.39
N GLY A 151 15.53 -13.66 -0.97
CA GLY A 151 16.35 -13.57 -2.19
C GLY A 151 15.57 -13.67 -3.51
N TYR A 152 14.24 -13.83 -3.45
CA TYR A 152 13.39 -13.83 -4.65
C TYR A 152 12.59 -12.53 -4.84
N GLU A 153 12.64 -11.60 -3.90
CA GLU A 153 11.81 -10.40 -3.89
C GLU A 153 12.00 -9.59 -5.18
N GLU A 154 13.25 -9.37 -5.59
CA GLU A 154 13.56 -8.61 -6.81
C GLU A 154 13.07 -9.33 -8.07
N LYS A 155 13.18 -10.65 -8.13
CA LYS A 155 12.70 -11.44 -9.28
C LYS A 155 11.19 -11.40 -9.39
N VAL A 156 10.47 -11.55 -8.27
CA VAL A 156 9.00 -11.42 -8.23
C VAL A 156 8.58 -10.02 -8.64
N PHE A 157 9.27 -9.00 -8.15
CA PHE A 157 9.02 -7.61 -8.53
C PHE A 157 9.24 -7.37 -10.02
N ASN A 158 10.30 -7.92 -10.60
CA ASN A 158 10.57 -7.82 -12.03
C ASN A 158 9.47 -8.45 -12.90
N ASN A 159 8.80 -9.51 -12.43
CA ASN A 159 7.61 -10.06 -13.09
C ASN A 159 6.43 -9.08 -13.06
N ILE A 160 6.23 -8.37 -11.94
CA ILE A 160 5.21 -7.31 -11.84
C ILE A 160 5.48 -6.20 -12.86
N VAL A 161 6.72 -5.72 -12.92
CA VAL A 161 7.16 -4.68 -13.86
C VAL A 161 6.94 -5.12 -15.30
N LYS A 162 7.46 -6.30 -15.66
CA LYS A 162 7.36 -6.84 -17.01
C LYS A 162 5.91 -6.98 -17.49
N LYS A 163 5.03 -7.48 -16.62
CA LYS A 163 3.60 -7.57 -16.95
C LYS A 163 2.93 -6.21 -17.08
N THR A 164 3.19 -5.32 -16.15
CA THR A 164 2.59 -3.97 -16.17
C THR A 164 3.03 -3.18 -17.41
N GLU A 165 4.30 -3.27 -17.81
CA GLU A 165 4.81 -2.61 -19.01
C GLU A 165 4.37 -3.30 -20.30
N GLY A 166 4.45 -4.64 -20.34
CA GLY A 166 4.18 -5.44 -21.54
C GLY A 166 2.68 -5.68 -21.74
N ASP A 167 2.09 -6.53 -20.88
CA ASP A 167 0.71 -7.01 -21.07
C ASP A 167 -0.33 -5.90 -20.86
N PHE A 168 -0.04 -4.94 -19.97
CA PHE A 168 -0.93 -3.83 -19.63
C PHE A 168 -0.48 -2.46 -20.16
N ASN A 169 0.62 -2.41 -20.92
CA ASN A 169 1.14 -1.18 -21.54
C ASN A 169 1.24 0.03 -20.56
N GLY A 170 1.62 -0.22 -19.31
CA GLY A 170 1.75 0.79 -18.28
C GLY A 170 0.42 1.31 -17.72
N HIS A 171 -0.67 0.55 -17.87
CA HIS A 171 -1.95 0.83 -17.24
C HIS A 171 -2.11 0.10 -15.90
N VAL A 172 -3.22 0.37 -15.22
CA VAL A 172 -3.64 -0.40 -14.05
C VAL A 172 -3.78 -1.88 -14.44
N SER A 173 -3.16 -2.75 -13.67
CA SER A 173 -2.99 -4.17 -13.97
C SER A 173 -3.55 -5.10 -12.88
N THR A 174 -4.37 -4.55 -11.97
CA THR A 174 -4.93 -5.25 -10.82
C THR A 174 -6.39 -4.89 -10.63
N GLY A 175 -7.13 -5.76 -9.92
CA GLY A 175 -8.45 -5.44 -9.39
C GLY A 175 -8.37 -4.80 -7.99
N VAL A 176 -9.50 -4.87 -7.27
CA VAL A 176 -9.70 -4.24 -5.96
C VAL A 176 -8.66 -4.61 -4.91
N LEU A 177 -8.23 -5.86 -4.87
CA LEU A 177 -7.27 -6.32 -3.86
C LEU A 177 -5.84 -5.89 -4.23
N GLY A 178 -5.44 -6.08 -5.47
CA GLY A 178 -4.10 -5.72 -5.91
C GLY A 178 -3.86 -4.21 -5.96
N ILE A 179 -4.87 -3.40 -6.32
CA ILE A 179 -4.72 -1.94 -6.41
C ILE A 179 -4.43 -1.28 -5.05
N GLN A 180 -4.75 -1.94 -3.95
CA GLN A 180 -4.43 -1.46 -2.60
C GLN A 180 -2.94 -1.56 -2.26
N HIS A 181 -2.14 -2.20 -3.12
CA HIS A 181 -0.72 -2.44 -2.90
C HIS A 181 0.16 -1.99 -4.07
N LEU A 182 -0.43 -1.72 -5.25
CA LEU A 182 0.31 -1.54 -6.50
C LEU A 182 1.19 -0.29 -6.49
N MET A 183 0.64 0.88 -6.17
CA MET A 183 1.35 2.16 -6.27
C MET A 183 2.50 2.24 -5.27
N ARG A 184 2.25 1.87 -4.02
CA ARG A 184 3.28 1.81 -2.98
C ARG A 184 4.32 0.74 -3.26
N GLY A 185 3.88 -0.44 -3.72
CA GLY A 185 4.80 -1.52 -4.07
C GLY A 185 5.77 -1.15 -5.20
N LEU A 186 5.27 -0.53 -6.27
CA LEU A 186 6.14 -0.02 -7.34
C LEU A 186 7.16 0.98 -6.80
N THR A 187 6.72 1.89 -5.94
CA THR A 187 7.58 2.93 -5.35
C THR A 187 8.65 2.36 -4.41
N GLU A 188 8.29 1.40 -3.57
CA GLU A 188 9.21 0.77 -2.61
C GLU A 188 10.35 0.02 -3.28
N TYR A 189 10.10 -0.52 -4.48
CA TYR A 189 11.10 -1.20 -5.31
C TYR A 189 11.69 -0.29 -6.40
N GLY A 190 11.61 1.04 -6.23
CA GLY A 190 12.32 2.01 -7.06
C GLY A 190 11.66 2.37 -8.39
N ARG A 191 10.43 1.88 -8.69
CA ARG A 191 9.71 2.19 -9.93
C ARG A 191 8.67 3.30 -9.74
N VAL A 192 9.14 4.43 -9.19
CA VAL A 192 8.34 5.67 -9.07
C VAL A 192 7.87 6.17 -10.44
N ASP A 193 8.70 6.02 -11.47
CA ASP A 193 8.39 6.32 -12.86
C ASP A 193 7.13 5.59 -13.34
N MET A 194 7.05 4.30 -13.05
CA MET A 194 5.90 3.47 -13.43
C MET A 194 4.65 3.85 -12.62
N ALA A 195 4.77 4.05 -11.31
CA ALA A 195 3.66 4.49 -10.47
C ALA A 195 3.11 5.83 -10.98
N TYR A 196 3.97 6.78 -11.31
CA TYR A 196 3.57 8.08 -11.84
C TYR A 196 2.96 7.98 -13.25
N LYS A 197 3.49 7.11 -14.11
CA LYS A 197 2.90 6.82 -15.42
C LYS A 197 1.48 6.24 -15.31
N ILE A 198 1.26 5.29 -14.39
CA ILE A 198 -0.08 4.72 -14.14
C ILE A 198 -1.03 5.82 -13.66
N LEU A 199 -0.59 6.69 -12.75
CA LEU A 199 -1.37 7.81 -12.25
C LEU A 199 -1.81 8.78 -13.35
N THR A 200 -0.89 9.18 -14.21
CA THR A 200 -1.10 10.22 -15.23
C THR A 200 -1.67 9.69 -16.53
N ASN A 201 -1.93 8.38 -16.62
CA ASN A 201 -2.50 7.77 -17.81
C ASN A 201 -3.97 8.21 -17.98
N GLU A 202 -4.33 8.61 -19.20
CA GLU A 202 -5.67 9.10 -19.55
C GLU A 202 -6.45 8.13 -20.45
N THR A 203 -5.84 7.00 -20.80
CA THR A 203 -6.48 5.97 -21.62
C THR A 203 -6.94 4.80 -20.75
N TYR A 204 -7.87 4.00 -21.26
CA TYR A 204 -8.46 2.85 -20.55
C TYR A 204 -7.41 1.73 -20.31
N PRO A 205 -7.36 1.10 -19.14
CA PRO A 205 -8.04 1.44 -17.89
C PRO A 205 -7.17 2.38 -16.99
N SER A 206 -7.74 3.48 -16.54
CA SER A 206 -7.05 4.42 -15.64
C SER A 206 -8.03 5.35 -14.92
N TRP A 207 -7.55 6.01 -13.87
CA TRP A 207 -8.30 7.10 -13.22
C TRP A 207 -8.47 8.30 -14.15
N GLY A 208 -7.46 8.62 -14.95
CA GLY A 208 -7.55 9.69 -15.97
C GLY A 208 -8.60 9.41 -17.03
N TYR A 209 -8.77 8.15 -17.45
CA TYR A 209 -9.87 7.74 -18.31
C TYR A 209 -11.25 8.04 -17.70
N MET A 210 -11.44 7.69 -16.40
CA MET A 210 -12.69 8.02 -15.70
C MET A 210 -12.95 9.53 -15.72
N ILE A 211 -11.96 10.36 -15.41
CA ILE A 211 -12.05 11.82 -15.41
C ILE A 211 -12.42 12.35 -16.78
N LYS A 212 -11.74 11.91 -17.84
CA LYS A 212 -12.00 12.32 -19.24
C LYS A 212 -13.42 12.01 -19.69
N ASN A 213 -13.99 10.91 -19.18
CA ASN A 213 -15.35 10.48 -19.52
C ASN A 213 -16.40 10.95 -18.51
N GLY A 214 -16.10 11.99 -17.74
CA GLY A 214 -17.06 12.73 -16.93
C GLY A 214 -17.27 12.19 -15.51
N ALA A 215 -16.38 11.34 -15.01
CA ALA A 215 -16.42 10.92 -13.61
C ALA A 215 -16.24 12.10 -12.66
N THR A 216 -17.13 12.23 -11.70
CA THR A 216 -17.02 13.19 -10.57
C THR A 216 -16.56 12.50 -9.29
N THR A 217 -16.62 11.18 -9.26
CA THR A 217 -16.09 10.30 -8.21
C THR A 217 -15.52 9.04 -8.86
N ILE A 218 -14.90 8.16 -8.08
CA ILE A 218 -14.42 6.87 -8.57
C ILE A 218 -15.61 5.99 -8.95
N TRP A 219 -15.58 5.43 -10.17
CA TRP A 219 -16.55 4.42 -10.62
C TRP A 219 -16.23 3.04 -10.05
N GLU A 220 -17.23 2.18 -9.98
CA GLU A 220 -17.05 0.78 -9.57
C GLU A 220 -16.28 -0.02 -10.61
N LEU A 221 -16.54 0.24 -11.90
CA LEU A 221 -15.85 -0.41 -13.02
C LEU A 221 -14.96 0.60 -13.75
N TRP A 222 -13.83 0.14 -14.25
CA TRP A 222 -12.90 1.00 -15.00
C TRP A 222 -13.52 1.65 -16.25
N ASN A 223 -14.52 1.00 -16.85
CA ASN A 223 -15.31 1.49 -17.99
C ASN A 223 -16.72 1.95 -17.60
N GLY A 224 -16.88 2.62 -16.48
CA GLY A 224 -18.20 2.99 -15.95
C GLY A 224 -19.08 3.82 -16.91
N ASP A 225 -18.48 4.48 -17.90
CA ASP A 225 -19.15 5.22 -18.96
C ASP A 225 -19.87 4.31 -19.98
N THR A 226 -19.38 3.08 -20.18
CA THR A 226 -19.91 2.10 -21.14
C THR A 226 -20.42 0.83 -20.49
N ALA A 227 -20.26 0.68 -19.18
CA ALA A 227 -20.72 -0.48 -18.44
C ALA A 227 -22.24 -0.53 -18.32
N ASP A 228 -22.76 -1.73 -18.12
CA ASP A 228 -24.20 -1.92 -17.78
C ASP A 228 -24.51 -1.16 -16.48
N PRO A 229 -25.45 -0.20 -16.50
CA PRO A 229 -25.81 0.55 -15.30
C PRO A 229 -26.32 -0.31 -14.13
N ALA A 230 -26.82 -1.52 -14.42
CA ALA A 230 -27.23 -2.47 -13.37
C ALA A 230 -26.03 -3.13 -12.66
N MET A 231 -24.83 -3.05 -13.25
CA MET A 231 -23.60 -3.67 -12.75
C MET A 231 -22.52 -2.64 -12.38
N ASN A 232 -22.81 -1.35 -12.44
CA ASN A 232 -21.85 -0.29 -12.18
C ASN A 232 -22.46 0.81 -11.32
N SER A 233 -21.72 1.21 -10.29
CA SER A 233 -22.00 2.43 -9.53
C SER A 233 -21.07 3.55 -9.99
N ALA A 234 -21.61 4.73 -10.20
CA ALA A 234 -20.84 5.93 -10.54
C ALA A 234 -20.20 6.59 -9.31
N ASN A 235 -20.37 6.02 -8.13
CA ASN A 235 -19.79 6.50 -6.87
C ASN A 235 -19.38 5.32 -5.99
N HIS A 236 -18.18 4.77 -6.25
CA HIS A 236 -17.70 3.59 -5.55
C HIS A 236 -16.20 3.70 -5.26
N VAL A 237 -15.84 3.90 -4.01
CA VAL A 237 -14.45 4.20 -3.58
C VAL A 237 -13.45 3.06 -3.78
N MET A 238 -13.91 1.88 -4.07
CA MET A 238 -13.14 0.62 -4.09
C MET A 238 -11.88 0.68 -4.98
N LEU A 239 -12.01 1.23 -6.19
CA LEU A 239 -10.90 1.35 -7.15
C LEU A 239 -9.97 2.55 -6.86
N LEU A 240 -10.20 3.32 -5.79
CA LEU A 240 -9.22 4.28 -5.32
C LEU A 240 -7.92 3.56 -4.88
N GLY A 241 -8.07 2.37 -4.31
CA GLY A 241 -6.94 1.56 -3.86
C GLY A 241 -6.05 2.29 -2.87
N ASP A 242 -4.74 2.26 -3.11
CA ASP A 242 -3.75 2.97 -2.30
C ASP A 242 -3.37 4.36 -2.84
N LEU A 243 -4.07 4.87 -3.85
CA LEU A 243 -3.72 6.10 -4.54
C LEU A 243 -3.64 7.31 -3.60
N LEU A 244 -4.64 7.50 -2.74
CA LEU A 244 -4.64 8.61 -1.78
C LEU A 244 -3.53 8.48 -0.75
N ILE A 245 -3.28 7.25 -0.27
CA ILE A 245 -2.16 6.95 0.64
C ILE A 245 -0.85 7.27 -0.06
N TRP A 246 -0.71 6.87 -1.33
CA TRP A 246 0.48 7.14 -2.13
C TRP A 246 0.74 8.64 -2.33
N TYR A 247 -0.29 9.46 -2.51
CA TYR A 247 -0.14 10.92 -2.58
C TYR A 247 0.47 11.48 -1.29
N TYR A 248 -0.07 11.10 -0.14
CA TYR A 248 0.43 11.61 1.14
C TYR A 248 1.77 11.01 1.52
N GLU A 249 1.91 9.70 1.47
CA GLU A 249 3.11 9.01 1.95
C GLU A 249 4.29 9.12 0.98
N ASN A 250 4.02 9.13 -0.33
CA ASN A 250 5.09 9.08 -1.33
C ASN A 250 5.29 10.43 -2.04
N LEU A 251 4.27 11.08 -2.58
CA LEU A 251 4.48 12.38 -3.24
C LEU A 251 4.74 13.50 -2.22
N ALA A 252 3.91 13.63 -1.19
CA ALA A 252 4.13 14.61 -0.13
C ALA A 252 5.20 14.16 0.88
N GLY A 253 5.44 12.85 0.99
CA GLY A 253 6.42 12.27 1.91
C GLY A 253 5.99 12.28 3.36
N ILE A 254 4.70 12.37 3.67
CA ILE A 254 4.18 12.39 5.04
C ILE A 254 3.86 10.96 5.47
N LYS A 255 4.76 10.31 6.21
CA LYS A 255 4.58 8.96 6.75
C LYS A 255 4.64 8.94 8.26
N CYS A 256 3.75 8.17 8.90
CA CYS A 256 3.96 7.79 10.29
C CYS A 256 5.18 6.85 10.39
N ALA A 257 6.05 7.07 11.37
CA ALA A 257 7.19 6.18 11.56
C ALA A 257 6.72 4.77 11.97
N PRO A 258 7.42 3.70 11.57
CA PRO A 258 6.99 2.33 11.87
C PRO A 258 6.87 2.00 13.36
N ASP A 259 7.64 2.70 14.21
CA ASP A 259 7.67 2.55 15.66
C ASP A 259 6.74 3.51 16.40
N ALA A 260 5.85 4.21 15.67
CA ALA A 260 4.94 5.21 16.23
C ALA A 260 3.51 5.06 15.71
N VAL A 261 2.58 5.73 16.37
CA VAL A 261 1.16 5.83 15.97
C VAL A 261 0.70 7.29 16.05
N GLY A 262 -0.36 7.62 15.33
CA GLY A 262 -0.99 8.94 15.36
C GLY A 262 -0.08 10.06 14.87
N PHE A 263 0.99 9.75 14.15
CA PHE A 263 2.02 10.71 13.69
C PHE A 263 2.81 11.37 14.83
N LYS A 264 2.99 10.66 15.94
CA LYS A 264 3.88 11.12 17.03
C LYS A 264 5.32 11.30 16.55
N LYS A 265 5.77 10.35 15.71
CA LYS A 265 7.02 10.42 14.96
C LYS A 265 6.71 10.21 13.48
N LEU A 266 7.41 10.93 12.63
CA LEU A 266 7.24 10.88 11.18
C LEU A 266 8.51 10.47 10.47
N VAL A 267 8.35 9.95 9.27
CA VAL A 267 9.38 9.90 8.24
C VAL A 267 8.91 10.79 7.10
N MET A 268 9.61 11.92 6.92
CA MET A 268 9.37 12.85 5.82
C MET A 268 10.30 12.47 4.66
N ALA A 269 9.76 11.74 3.66
CA ALA A 269 10.56 11.14 2.60
C ALA A 269 9.79 11.10 1.26
N PRO A 270 9.60 12.27 0.60
CA PRO A 270 8.93 12.31 -0.68
C PRO A 270 9.75 11.63 -1.78
N VAL A 271 9.04 11.12 -2.77
CA VAL A 271 9.63 10.75 -4.06
C VAL A 271 9.41 11.86 -5.07
N PHE A 272 10.27 11.96 -6.05
CA PHE A 272 10.33 13.07 -6.99
C PHE A 272 10.24 12.54 -8.44
N PRO A 273 9.06 12.13 -8.94
CA PRO A 273 8.92 11.62 -10.29
C PRO A 273 9.24 12.71 -11.32
N ASP A 274 9.78 12.29 -12.46
CA ASP A 274 10.01 13.20 -13.58
C ASP A 274 8.67 13.70 -14.13
N GLY A 275 8.64 14.97 -14.54
CA GLY A 275 7.40 15.61 -15.02
C GLY A 275 6.49 16.17 -13.91
N LEU A 276 6.86 16.03 -12.64
CA LEU A 276 6.17 16.68 -11.50
C LEU A 276 7.14 17.65 -10.83
N ASP A 277 6.88 18.94 -10.92
CA ASP A 277 7.79 20.00 -10.46
C ASP A 277 7.52 20.45 -9.03
N GLU A 278 6.31 20.26 -8.51
CA GLU A 278 5.91 20.71 -7.18
C GLU A 278 4.82 19.81 -6.57
N VAL A 279 4.83 19.69 -5.27
CA VAL A 279 3.76 19.08 -4.46
C VAL A 279 3.58 19.92 -3.20
N SER A 280 2.32 20.18 -2.85
CA SER A 280 1.96 20.79 -1.58
C SER A 280 0.82 20.00 -0.94
N ALA A 281 1.00 19.59 0.31
CA ALA A 281 0.00 18.85 1.07
C ALA A 281 -0.01 19.26 2.54
N SER A 282 -1.19 19.14 3.15
CA SER A 282 -1.36 19.24 4.59
C SER A 282 -2.17 18.06 5.11
N TYR A 283 -1.85 17.60 6.31
CA TYR A 283 -2.52 16.49 6.98
C TYR A 283 -2.85 16.87 8.42
N GLY A 284 -4.13 16.77 8.79
CA GLY A 284 -4.60 16.98 10.16
C GLY A 284 -4.40 15.77 11.04
N SER A 285 -3.30 15.71 11.79
CA SER A 285 -3.06 14.65 12.77
C SER A 285 -3.69 14.96 14.14
N VAL A 286 -3.71 13.99 15.04
CA VAL A 286 -4.16 14.18 16.44
C VAL A 286 -3.28 15.19 17.21
N TYR A 287 -2.08 15.48 16.72
CA TYR A 287 -1.17 16.48 17.30
C TYR A 287 -1.33 17.87 16.66
N GLY A 288 -2.02 17.97 15.55
CA GLY A 288 -2.18 19.20 14.76
C GLY A 288 -1.79 19.02 13.30
N GLU A 289 -1.69 20.13 12.58
CA GLU A 289 -1.45 20.13 11.15
C GLU A 289 0.01 19.85 10.80
N ILE A 290 0.24 18.88 9.91
CA ILE A 290 1.52 18.57 9.30
C ILE A 290 1.49 19.14 7.88
N LYS A 291 2.54 19.86 7.47
CA LYS A 291 2.67 20.40 6.10
C LYS A 291 3.94 19.89 5.43
N SER A 292 3.84 19.64 4.14
CA SER A 292 4.94 19.33 3.26
C SER A 292 4.71 20.01 1.91
N ALA A 293 5.63 20.86 1.50
CA ALA A 293 5.58 21.54 0.21
C ALA A 293 6.97 21.59 -0.42
N TRP A 294 7.16 20.84 -1.50
CA TRP A 294 8.44 20.82 -2.20
C TRP A 294 8.31 21.28 -3.64
N THR A 295 9.38 21.85 -4.15
CA THR A 295 9.56 22.26 -5.54
C THR A 295 10.88 21.76 -6.08
N LYS A 296 10.93 21.36 -7.35
CA LYS A 296 12.13 21.07 -8.10
C LYS A 296 12.01 21.63 -9.51
N LYS A 297 12.40 22.86 -9.70
CA LYS A 297 12.27 23.55 -10.98
C LYS A 297 13.56 24.23 -11.38
N ASP A 298 13.93 24.13 -12.65
CA ASP A 298 15.12 24.79 -13.22
C ASP A 298 16.43 24.50 -12.44
N GLY A 299 16.56 23.26 -11.94
CA GLY A 299 17.72 22.85 -11.13
C GLY A 299 17.73 23.34 -9.68
N ASN A 300 16.73 24.08 -9.27
CA ASN A 300 16.54 24.50 -7.90
C ASN A 300 15.63 23.52 -7.15
N PHE A 301 16.01 23.23 -5.91
CA PHE A 301 15.23 22.39 -5.00
C PHE A 301 14.89 23.21 -3.74
N GLY A 302 13.64 23.14 -3.31
CA GLY A 302 13.18 23.72 -2.07
C GLY A 302 12.14 22.82 -1.43
N TRP A 303 12.16 22.69 -0.10
CA TRP A 303 11.17 21.91 0.64
C TRP A 303 10.86 22.55 1.97
N ASP A 304 9.60 22.97 2.13
CA ASP A 304 9.05 23.51 3.36
C ASP A 304 8.31 22.40 4.14
N ILE A 305 8.62 22.29 5.43
CA ILE A 305 8.02 21.33 6.34
C ILE A 305 7.50 22.06 7.56
N THR A 306 6.28 21.72 8.00
CA THR A 306 5.76 22.15 9.31
C THR A 306 5.33 20.91 10.10
N LEU A 307 5.82 20.80 11.33
CA LEU A 307 5.45 19.76 12.28
C LEU A 307 4.74 20.38 13.49
N PRO A 308 3.61 19.81 13.91
CA PRO A 308 2.88 20.28 15.09
C PRO A 308 3.64 20.03 16.39
N GLY A 309 3.20 20.64 17.47
CA GLY A 309 3.78 20.47 18.81
C GLY A 309 3.84 19.02 19.24
N ASN A 310 4.87 18.65 20.01
CA ASN A 310 5.09 17.31 20.54
C ASN A 310 5.30 16.20 19.48
N THR A 311 5.72 16.54 18.29
CA THR A 311 6.09 15.58 17.24
C THR A 311 7.55 15.71 16.84
N SER A 312 8.07 14.71 16.16
CA SER A 312 9.41 14.72 15.56
C SER A 312 9.40 14.01 14.21
N ALA A 313 10.39 14.28 13.38
CA ALA A 313 10.54 13.60 12.10
C ALA A 313 12.00 13.29 11.75
N ILE A 314 12.18 12.24 10.96
CA ILE A 314 13.38 12.01 10.16
C ILE A 314 13.06 12.48 8.75
N VAL A 315 13.74 13.53 8.30
CA VAL A 315 13.63 14.09 6.96
C VAL A 315 14.71 13.47 6.09
N ARG A 316 14.33 12.90 4.93
CA ARG A 316 15.23 12.29 3.96
C ARG A 316 15.28 13.10 2.68
N ILE A 317 16.41 13.69 2.38
CA ILE A 317 16.63 14.48 1.16
C ILE A 317 17.64 13.74 0.27
N PRO A 318 17.32 13.40 -0.99
CA PRO A 318 18.27 12.80 -1.90
C PRO A 318 19.51 13.69 -2.09
N LYS A 319 20.69 13.12 -1.95
CA LYS A 319 21.97 13.85 -2.07
C LYS A 319 22.15 14.57 -3.40
N LYS A 320 21.49 14.07 -4.47
CA LYS A 320 21.54 14.70 -5.79
C LYS A 320 21.06 16.17 -5.81
N TYR A 321 20.28 16.58 -4.81
CA TYR A 321 19.81 17.98 -4.72
C TYR A 321 20.81 18.91 -4.05
N ASN A 322 21.92 18.40 -3.49
CA ASN A 322 23.01 19.20 -2.89
C ASN A 322 22.52 20.26 -1.90
N VAL A 323 21.54 19.90 -1.07
CA VAL A 323 20.98 20.81 -0.06
C VAL A 323 21.99 21.01 1.07
N THR A 324 22.16 22.26 1.49
CA THR A 324 22.96 22.58 2.69
C THR A 324 22.03 22.83 3.87
N VAL A 325 22.17 22.04 4.92
CA VAL A 325 21.42 22.23 6.15
C VAL A 325 22.07 23.31 6.99
N GLY A 326 21.49 24.52 6.98
CA GLY A 326 21.91 25.60 7.85
C GLY A 326 21.53 25.32 9.33
N LYS A 327 22.06 26.15 10.23
CA LYS A 327 21.61 26.13 11.63
C LYS A 327 20.16 26.62 11.71
N GLN A 328 19.23 25.70 11.97
CA GLN A 328 17.82 26.01 12.19
C GLN A 328 17.42 25.52 13.59
N PRO A 329 16.71 26.32 14.39
CA PRO A 329 16.15 25.87 15.66
C PRO A 329 15.31 24.59 15.46
N GLY A 330 15.49 23.60 16.33
CA GLY A 330 14.76 22.33 16.22
C GLY A 330 15.40 21.27 15.33
N VAL A 331 16.46 21.55 14.59
CA VAL A 331 17.31 20.54 13.97
C VAL A 331 18.15 19.89 15.06
N LEU A 332 17.92 18.59 15.30
CA LEU A 332 18.53 17.84 16.40
C LEU A 332 19.79 17.12 15.96
N ARG A 333 19.78 16.55 14.75
CA ARG A 333 20.89 15.80 14.18
C ARG A 333 20.87 15.84 12.66
N VAL A 334 22.06 15.82 12.07
CA VAL A 334 22.26 15.64 10.62
C VAL A 334 23.21 14.48 10.42
N SER A 335 22.84 13.54 9.58
CA SER A 335 23.63 12.37 9.17
C SER A 335 23.43 12.13 7.67
N ALA A 336 24.15 11.17 7.11
CA ALA A 336 24.03 10.82 5.71
C ALA A 336 24.14 9.31 5.53
N THR A 337 23.30 8.75 4.68
CA THR A 337 23.44 7.42 4.10
C THR A 337 24.16 7.51 2.76
N GLU A 338 24.24 6.46 2.00
CA GLU A 338 24.78 6.49 0.65
C GLU A 338 23.97 7.42 -0.27
N GLU A 339 22.65 7.36 -0.21
CA GLU A 339 21.73 8.05 -1.13
C GLU A 339 21.13 9.33 -0.57
N TYR A 340 20.94 9.41 0.76
CA TYR A 340 20.18 10.48 1.41
C TYR A 340 21.02 11.24 2.43
N MET A 341 20.67 12.51 2.58
CA MET A 341 20.89 13.26 3.82
C MET A 341 19.72 12.98 4.75
N GLU A 342 19.99 12.56 5.97
CA GLU A 342 18.99 12.36 7.02
C GLU A 342 19.11 13.45 8.08
N ILE A 343 17.98 14.12 8.33
CA ILE A 343 17.89 15.23 9.27
C ILE A 343 16.82 14.90 10.29
N GLU A 344 17.20 14.80 11.55
CA GLU A 344 16.27 14.66 12.66
C GLU A 344 15.81 16.04 13.13
N ILE A 345 14.49 16.26 13.14
CA ILE A 345 13.86 17.54 13.51
C ILE A 345 12.78 17.34 14.57
N GLY A 346 12.63 18.33 15.45
CA GLY A 346 11.48 18.45 16.35
C GLY A 346 10.30 19.19 15.72
N SER A 347 9.33 19.57 16.55
CA SER A 347 8.23 20.46 16.13
C SER A 347 8.74 21.83 15.68
N GLY A 348 8.06 22.43 14.67
CA GLY A 348 8.44 23.71 14.10
C GLY A 348 8.24 23.77 12.60
N SER A 349 8.71 24.88 12.00
CA SER A 349 8.73 25.07 10.55
C SER A 349 10.17 25.15 10.05
N TYR A 350 10.43 24.46 8.95
CA TYR A 350 11.76 24.29 8.38
C TYR A 350 11.74 24.52 6.88
N HIS A 351 12.85 25.05 6.37
CA HIS A 351 13.10 25.17 4.94
C HIS A 351 14.42 24.47 4.59
N PHE A 352 14.36 23.58 3.62
CA PHE A 352 15.52 22.88 3.06
C PHE A 352 15.62 23.20 1.56
N GLY A 353 16.66 23.92 1.16
CA GLY A 353 16.82 24.35 -0.22
C GLY A 353 18.25 24.84 -0.50
N LYS A 354 18.45 25.26 -1.73
CA LYS A 354 19.68 25.97 -2.15
C LYS A 354 19.48 27.46 -2.00
#